data_975b49dddc9be4c291be5759fa594fd1
#
_entry.id   975b49dddc9be4c291be5759fa594fd1
#
_cell.length_a   1.000
_cell.length_b   1.000
_cell.length_c   1.000
_cell.angle_alpha   90.00
_cell.angle_beta   90.00
_cell.angle_gamma   90.00
#
_symmetry.space_group_name_H-M   'P 1'
#
loop_
_entity.id
_entity.type
_entity.pdbx_description
1 polymer ?
#
loop_
_entity_poly.entity_id
_entity_poly.type
_entity_poly.pdbx_seq_one_letter_code
_entity_poly.pdbx_strand_id
1 'polypeptide(L)'
;MSSASTSSLRLSGTRSAAITADRLAVVVLASVAAIAALTFRDYGLGWDDYTHSQYGDLLLALYSSGFGDQRALSFVNLYKYGGGFDMAAALAAKVLPFGLFESRRLVGAAVGIIGLIATWRIGRRL
;
A
#
# COMPACT_ATOMS: atom_id res chain seq x y z
N MET A 1 52.57 9.41 10.43
CA MET A 1 51.86 9.51 9.15
C MET A 1 50.92 8.32 8.84
N SER A 2 50.22 7.76 9.84
CA SER A 2 49.40 6.54 9.63
C SER A 2 47.88 6.71 9.83
N SER A 3 47.37 7.88 10.22
CA SER A 3 45.95 8.06 10.56
C SER A 3 45.03 8.38 9.35
N ALA A 4 45.56 8.92 8.26
CA ALA A 4 44.75 9.29 7.07
C ALA A 4 44.30 8.07 6.24
N SER A 5 45.11 6.99 6.22
CA SER A 5 44.83 5.78 5.44
C SER A 5 43.68 4.94 6.02
N THR A 6 43.56 4.89 7.35
CA THR A 6 42.49 4.14 8.02
C THR A 6 41.13 4.81 7.92
N SER A 7 41.09 6.16 7.87
CA SER A 7 39.84 6.91 7.71
C SER A 7 39.24 6.75 6.30
N SER A 8 40.08 6.75 5.26
CA SER A 8 39.62 6.57 3.87
C SER A 8 39.06 5.15 3.60
N LEU A 9 39.68 4.12 4.18
CA LEU A 9 39.21 2.75 4.08
C LEU A 9 37.87 2.52 4.79
N ARG A 10 37.66 3.14 5.96
CA ARG A 10 36.37 3.08 6.67
C ARG A 10 35.25 3.74 5.89
N LEU A 11 35.49 4.92 5.32
CA LEU A 11 34.49 5.65 4.53
C LEU A 11 34.13 4.92 3.23
N SER A 12 35.07 4.24 2.59
CA SER A 12 34.79 3.44 1.39
C SER A 12 33.96 2.20 1.73
N GLY A 13 34.23 1.54 2.84
CA GLY A 13 33.47 0.37 3.32
C GLY A 13 32.02 0.67 3.66
N THR A 14 31.77 1.77 4.36
CA THR A 14 30.41 2.21 4.71
C THR A 14 29.59 2.60 3.47
N ARG A 15 30.20 3.26 2.51
CA ARG A 15 29.56 3.63 1.25
C ARG A 15 29.21 2.42 0.39
N SER A 16 30.09 1.44 0.33
CA SER A 16 29.84 0.19 -0.39
C SER A 16 28.71 -0.62 0.25
N ALA A 17 28.67 -0.72 1.59
CA ALA A 17 27.61 -1.38 2.32
C ALA A 17 26.23 -0.71 2.11
N ALA A 18 26.18 0.64 2.10
CA ALA A 18 24.95 1.38 1.84
C ALA A 18 24.41 1.13 0.42
N ILE A 19 25.30 1.12 -0.60
CA ILE A 19 24.90 0.81 -1.98
C ILE A 19 24.37 -0.62 -2.10
N THR A 20 24.97 -1.57 -1.42
CA THR A 20 24.50 -2.96 -1.42
C THR A 20 23.14 -3.10 -0.75
N ALA A 21 22.93 -2.44 0.40
CA ALA A 21 21.64 -2.41 1.08
C ALA A 21 20.54 -1.79 0.21
N ASP A 22 20.82 -0.71 -0.51
CA ASP A 22 19.88 -0.09 -1.43
C ASP A 22 19.50 -1.01 -2.59
N ARG A 23 20.48 -1.71 -3.17
CA ARG A 23 20.21 -2.69 -4.24
C ARG A 23 19.34 -3.83 -3.74
N LEU A 24 19.60 -4.34 -2.55
CA LEU A 24 18.78 -5.39 -1.91
C LEU A 24 17.35 -4.86 -1.65
N ALA A 25 17.19 -3.66 -1.14
CA ALA A 25 15.87 -3.07 -0.92
C ALA A 25 15.08 -2.93 -2.24
N VAL A 26 15.71 -2.47 -3.33
CA VAL A 26 15.07 -2.40 -4.64
C VAL A 26 14.67 -3.79 -5.15
N VAL A 27 15.54 -4.79 -5.01
CA VAL A 27 15.21 -6.17 -5.42
C VAL A 27 14.04 -6.71 -4.62
N VAL A 28 14.02 -6.53 -3.31
CA VAL A 28 12.91 -6.96 -2.45
C VAL A 28 11.61 -6.26 -2.83
N LEU A 29 11.62 -4.94 -2.99
CA LEU A 29 10.44 -4.16 -3.39
C LEU A 29 9.92 -4.60 -4.77
N ALA A 30 10.80 -4.79 -5.72
CA ALA A 30 10.44 -5.26 -7.06
C ALA A 30 9.85 -6.69 -7.02
N SER A 31 10.42 -7.57 -6.19
CA SER A 31 9.91 -8.93 -6.01
C SER A 31 8.52 -8.94 -5.37
N VAL A 32 8.29 -8.13 -4.33
CA VAL A 32 6.98 -8.00 -3.70
C VAL A 32 5.96 -7.44 -4.69
N ALA A 33 6.31 -6.42 -5.46
CA ALA A 33 5.44 -5.85 -6.47
C ALA A 33 5.10 -6.86 -7.57
N ALA A 34 6.08 -7.64 -8.04
CA ALA A 34 5.88 -8.68 -9.03
C ALA A 34 4.97 -9.81 -8.51
N ILE A 35 5.21 -10.29 -7.29
CA ILE A 35 4.36 -11.30 -6.65
C ILE A 35 2.93 -10.77 -6.54
N ALA A 36 2.72 -9.57 -6.02
CA ALA A 36 1.40 -8.97 -5.90
C ALA A 36 0.69 -8.85 -7.26
N ALA A 37 1.40 -8.42 -8.30
CA ALA A 37 0.86 -8.29 -9.65
C ALA A 37 0.51 -9.63 -10.31
N LEU A 38 1.21 -10.69 -9.96
CA LEU A 38 0.97 -12.04 -10.51
C LEU A 38 -0.12 -12.80 -9.75
N THR A 39 -0.28 -12.53 -8.45
CA THR A 39 -1.14 -13.35 -7.57
C THR A 39 -2.41 -12.65 -7.08
N PHE A 40 -2.66 -11.37 -7.44
CA PHE A 40 -3.82 -10.63 -6.91
C PHE A 40 -5.18 -11.25 -7.24
N ARG A 41 -5.24 -12.15 -8.23
CA ARG A 41 -6.44 -12.90 -8.59
C ARG A 41 -6.62 -14.21 -7.82
N ASP A 42 -5.54 -14.74 -7.25
CA ASP A 42 -5.50 -16.09 -6.67
C ASP A 42 -5.99 -16.12 -5.21
N TYR A 43 -6.18 -14.96 -4.59
CA TYR A 43 -6.66 -14.88 -3.21
C TYR A 43 -8.17 -15.12 -3.13
N GLY A 44 -8.57 -15.94 -2.15
CA GLY A 44 -9.97 -16.13 -1.78
C GLY A 44 -10.59 -14.86 -1.18
N LEU A 45 -11.90 -14.87 -0.96
CA LEU A 45 -12.62 -13.79 -0.27
C LEU A 45 -12.37 -13.88 1.23
N GLY A 46 -12.04 -12.74 1.84
CA GLY A 46 -12.05 -12.58 3.28
C GLY A 46 -13.49 -12.60 3.82
N TRP A 47 -13.62 -12.95 5.08
CA TRP A 47 -14.90 -13.03 5.79
C TRP A 47 -15.76 -11.75 5.66
N ASP A 48 -15.14 -10.58 5.68
CA ASP A 48 -15.81 -9.28 5.70
C ASP A 48 -15.60 -8.44 4.42
N ASP A 49 -14.91 -8.98 3.42
CA ASP A 49 -14.63 -8.30 2.14
C ASP A 49 -15.90 -7.74 1.48
N TYR A 50 -17.00 -8.50 1.57
CA TYR A 50 -18.30 -8.12 1.02
C TYR A 50 -18.88 -6.90 1.73
N THR A 51 -18.84 -6.90 3.05
CA THR A 51 -19.37 -5.82 3.89
C THR A 51 -18.57 -4.53 3.68
N HIS A 52 -17.24 -4.64 3.63
CA HIS A 52 -16.37 -3.51 3.34
C HIS A 52 -16.56 -2.95 1.92
N SER A 53 -16.82 -3.81 0.95
CA SER A 53 -17.11 -3.36 -0.43
C SER A 53 -18.43 -2.59 -0.51
N GLN A 54 -19.47 -3.06 0.17
CA GLN A 54 -20.74 -2.33 0.28
C GLN A 54 -20.55 -0.99 0.98
N TYR A 55 -19.76 -0.94 2.04
CA TYR A 55 -19.46 0.29 2.74
C TYR A 55 -18.74 1.31 1.85
N GLY A 56 -17.79 0.87 1.03
CA GLY A 56 -17.13 1.70 0.03
C GLY A 56 -18.10 2.36 -0.96
N ASP A 57 -19.06 1.59 -1.47
CA ASP A 57 -20.10 2.12 -2.36
C ASP A 57 -21.02 3.12 -1.67
N LEU A 58 -21.39 2.87 -0.41
CA LEU A 58 -22.18 3.81 0.39
C LEU A 58 -21.43 5.12 0.66
N LEU A 59 -20.12 5.06 0.88
CA LEU A 59 -19.29 6.26 1.02
C LEU A 59 -19.24 7.06 -0.28
N LEU A 60 -19.09 6.40 -1.43
CA LEU A 60 -19.16 7.08 -2.72
C LEU A 60 -20.52 7.75 -2.92
N ALA A 61 -21.61 7.08 -2.55
CA ALA A 61 -22.97 7.66 -2.61
C ALA A 61 -23.12 8.86 -1.68
N LEU A 62 -22.60 8.80 -0.46
CA LEU A 62 -22.60 9.90 0.51
C LEU A 62 -21.94 11.16 -0.09
N TYR A 63 -20.72 11.04 -0.62
CA TYR A 63 -19.99 12.18 -1.16
C TYR A 63 -20.55 12.66 -2.50
N SER A 64 -20.95 11.78 -3.40
CA SER A 64 -21.50 12.13 -4.70
C SER A 64 -22.88 12.80 -4.61
N SER A 65 -23.65 12.50 -3.57
CA SER A 65 -24.95 13.13 -3.31
C SER A 65 -24.85 14.46 -2.52
N GLY A 66 -23.64 14.94 -2.23
CA GLY A 66 -23.45 16.13 -1.38
C GLY A 66 -23.99 15.92 0.04
N PHE A 67 -23.74 14.73 0.62
CA PHE A 67 -24.21 14.29 1.94
C PHE A 67 -25.72 14.04 2.04
N GLY A 68 -26.43 13.96 0.93
CA GLY A 68 -27.86 13.63 0.92
C GLY A 68 -28.11 12.16 1.25
N ASP A 69 -27.28 11.25 0.80
CA ASP A 69 -27.34 9.82 1.12
C ASP A 69 -26.51 9.51 2.37
N GLN A 70 -27.15 9.39 3.51
CA GLN A 70 -26.47 9.22 4.80
C GLN A 70 -26.32 7.75 5.26
N ARG A 71 -26.65 6.77 4.43
CA ARG A 71 -26.60 5.34 4.80
C ARG A 71 -25.22 4.89 5.27
N ALA A 72 -24.14 5.47 4.72
CA ALA A 72 -22.78 5.17 5.17
C ALA A 72 -22.54 5.50 6.65
N LEU A 73 -23.21 6.53 7.19
CA LEU A 73 -22.98 7.02 8.57
C LEU A 73 -23.58 6.11 9.65
N SER A 74 -24.34 5.10 9.26
CA SER A 74 -24.96 4.13 10.18
C SER A 74 -24.77 2.69 9.72
N PHE A 75 -23.93 2.44 8.71
CA PHE A 75 -23.76 1.11 8.14
C PHE A 75 -22.98 0.18 9.08
N VAL A 76 -23.66 -0.79 9.65
CA VAL A 76 -23.14 -1.76 10.63
C VAL A 76 -22.40 -1.04 11.76
N ASN A 77 -21.08 -1.24 11.88
CA ASN A 77 -20.18 -0.51 12.79
C ASN A 77 -18.99 0.11 12.03
N LEU A 78 -18.95 -0.01 10.69
CA LEU A 78 -17.81 0.41 9.87
C LEU A 78 -17.61 1.93 9.85
N TYR A 79 -18.68 2.72 10.04
CA TYR A 79 -18.59 4.17 10.16
C TYR A 79 -17.69 4.65 11.33
N LYS A 80 -17.39 3.77 12.30
CA LYS A 80 -16.50 4.06 13.44
C LYS A 80 -15.00 3.93 13.12
N TYR A 81 -14.66 3.22 12.04
CA TYR A 81 -13.26 2.86 11.72
C TYR A 81 -12.63 3.75 10.66
N GLY A 82 -13.44 4.52 9.95
CA GLY A 82 -12.98 5.33 8.83
C GLY A 82 -12.92 4.55 7.51
N GLY A 83 -13.53 5.10 6.47
CA GLY A 83 -13.78 4.41 5.20
C GLY A 83 -12.86 4.81 4.05
N GLY A 84 -11.74 5.49 4.31
CA GLY A 84 -10.88 6.00 3.24
C GLY A 84 -10.37 4.92 2.29
N PHE A 85 -9.95 3.77 2.83
CA PHE A 85 -9.53 2.64 2.03
C PHE A 85 -10.69 2.02 1.25
N ASP A 86 -11.85 1.82 1.90
CA ASP A 86 -13.03 1.22 1.28
C ASP A 86 -13.55 2.07 0.14
N MET A 87 -13.58 3.39 0.31
CA MET A 87 -13.95 4.34 -0.73
C MET A 87 -12.96 4.34 -1.90
N ALA A 88 -11.65 4.32 -1.63
CA ALA A 88 -10.62 4.24 -2.67
C ALA A 88 -10.72 2.93 -3.46
N ALA A 89 -10.97 1.81 -2.78
CA ALA A 89 -11.15 0.51 -3.41
C ALA A 89 -12.43 0.46 -4.28
N ALA A 90 -13.54 1.03 -3.78
CA ALA A 90 -14.79 1.14 -4.54
C ALA A 90 -14.62 2.02 -5.78
N LEU A 91 -13.91 3.14 -5.67
CA LEU A 91 -13.59 3.99 -6.82
C LEU A 91 -12.70 3.26 -7.84
N ALA A 92 -11.66 2.58 -7.37
CA ALA A 92 -10.79 1.78 -8.24
C ALA A 92 -11.56 0.70 -8.99
N ALA A 93 -12.53 0.03 -8.35
CA ALA A 93 -13.36 -0.98 -9.00
C ALA A 93 -14.26 -0.42 -10.10
N LYS A 94 -14.56 0.89 -10.09
CA LYS A 94 -15.33 1.56 -11.17
C LYS A 94 -14.47 1.96 -12.37
N VAL A 95 -13.16 2.09 -12.17
CA VAL A 95 -12.22 2.61 -13.19
C VAL A 95 -11.36 1.50 -13.78
N LEU A 96 -10.97 0.50 -12.98
CA LEU A 96 -10.11 -0.58 -13.41
C LEU A 96 -10.90 -1.68 -14.14
N PRO A 97 -10.31 -2.33 -15.16
CA PRO A 97 -10.94 -3.41 -15.91
C PRO A 97 -10.87 -4.76 -15.17
N PHE A 98 -11.01 -4.75 -13.86
CA PHE A 98 -10.92 -5.92 -12.97
C PHE A 98 -12.19 -6.07 -12.12
N GLY A 99 -12.38 -7.26 -11.55
CA GLY A 99 -13.47 -7.50 -10.62
C GLY A 99 -13.35 -6.65 -9.34
N LEU A 100 -14.45 -6.51 -8.63
CA LEU A 100 -14.57 -5.70 -7.40
C LEU A 100 -13.46 -6.04 -6.39
N PHE A 101 -13.31 -7.32 -6.08
CA PHE A 101 -12.33 -7.79 -5.09
C PHE A 101 -10.90 -7.79 -5.61
N GLU A 102 -10.69 -8.02 -6.91
CA GLU A 102 -9.38 -7.89 -7.55
C GLU A 102 -8.87 -6.45 -7.49
N SER A 103 -9.74 -5.47 -7.80
CA SER A 103 -9.42 -4.05 -7.69
C SER A 103 -9.09 -3.64 -6.27
N ARG A 104 -9.83 -4.15 -5.27
CA ARG A 104 -9.58 -3.92 -3.86
C ARG A 104 -8.19 -4.44 -3.43
N ARG A 105 -7.81 -5.65 -3.89
CA ARG A 105 -6.48 -6.23 -3.63
C ARG A 105 -5.35 -5.43 -4.26
N LEU A 106 -5.54 -4.94 -5.47
CA LEU A 106 -4.56 -4.07 -6.12
C LEU A 106 -4.36 -2.75 -5.37
N VAL A 107 -5.43 -2.13 -4.89
CA VAL A 107 -5.33 -0.94 -4.03
C VAL A 107 -4.58 -1.27 -2.74
N GLY A 108 -4.90 -2.38 -2.09
CA GLY A 108 -4.19 -2.85 -0.88
C GLY A 108 -2.71 -3.09 -1.13
N ALA A 109 -2.36 -3.76 -2.23
CA ALA A 109 -0.98 -4.00 -2.63
C ALA A 109 -0.23 -2.68 -2.89
N ALA A 110 -0.85 -1.71 -3.59
CA ALA A 110 -0.26 -0.41 -3.86
C ALA A 110 0.02 0.36 -2.56
N VAL A 111 -0.94 0.41 -1.64
CA VAL A 111 -0.76 1.05 -0.32
C VAL A 111 0.35 0.36 0.48
N GLY A 112 0.39 -0.97 0.49
CA GLY A 112 1.45 -1.73 1.15
C GLY A 112 2.84 -1.44 0.58
N ILE A 113 2.98 -1.40 -0.74
CA ILE A 113 4.26 -1.09 -1.41
C ILE A 113 4.70 0.35 -1.11
N ILE A 114 3.77 1.32 -1.13
CA ILE A 114 4.06 2.71 -0.73
C ILE A 114 4.57 2.76 0.71
N GLY A 115 3.95 2.01 1.63
CA GLY A 115 4.40 1.90 3.02
C GLY A 115 5.81 1.34 3.14
N LEU A 116 6.13 0.28 2.39
CA LEU A 116 7.48 -0.31 2.36
C LEU A 116 8.52 0.68 1.80
N ILE A 117 8.20 1.42 0.73
CA ILE A 117 9.07 2.46 0.17
C ILE A 117 9.30 3.58 1.20
N ALA A 118 8.25 4.01 1.89
CA ALA A 118 8.37 5.03 2.93
C ALA A 118 9.28 4.56 4.07
N THR A 119 9.12 3.33 4.54
CA THR A 119 9.95 2.72 5.57
C THR A 119 11.43 2.66 5.15
N TRP A 120 11.70 2.18 3.93
CA TRP A 120 13.05 2.18 3.39
C TRP A 120 13.65 3.59 3.31
N ARG A 121 12.88 4.57 2.84
CA ARG A 121 13.33 5.97 2.75
C ARG A 121 13.65 6.59 4.10
N ILE A 122 12.84 6.29 5.12
CA ILE A 122 13.09 6.75 6.49
C ILE A 122 14.35 6.10 7.04
N GLY A 123 14.48 4.77 6.93
CA GLY A 123 15.67 4.05 7.41
C GLY A 123 16.98 4.50 6.76
N ARG A 124 16.94 5.05 5.54
CA ARG A 124 18.13 5.64 4.91
C ARG A 124 18.55 7.00 5.47
N ARG A 125 17.69 7.68 6.18
CA ARG A 125 17.95 9.01 6.75
C ARG A 125 18.37 8.97 8.23
N LEU A 126 18.15 7.83 8.89
CA LEU A 126 18.60 7.58 10.26
C LEU A 126 20.03 7.02 10.28
#